data_869193ae22340805e8a4cfa4a3f26dcf
#
_entry.id   869193ae22340805e8a4cfa4a3f26dcf
#
_cell.length_a   1.000
_cell.length_b   1.000
_cell.length_c   1.000
_cell.angle_alpha   90.00
_cell.angle_beta   90.00
_cell.angle_gamma   90.00
#
_symmetry.space_group_name_H-M   'P 1'
#
loop_
_entity.id
_entity.type
_entity.pdbx_description
1 polymer ?
#
loop_
_entity_poly.entity_id
_entity_poly.type
_entity_poly.pdbx_seq_one_letter_code
_entity_poly.pdbx_strand_id
1 'polypeptide(L)'
;IEGLKKEGKIEKILELFRESRIKIHDGRAKIPDVPPGLAIHNTWSVNKPGTTLFMPVTDLSAGLINILFFYMREGHRFNFVDELNKMQPAGTQKWIDNGYIKKANPIPLIEAELRFANGYIAEQPLFCQNVVLTQQILGLGGWMFSGFQSRHILGADDSFNGLGFTCIDAKDHGADWGAAVSKAPVGLDGHFQSFCPPYYKNMSEAVDAFNEMKWGNWDSKYMPYKDPSGVLKATPKPSKEEVQIVKDICNYIFDTYGKFPGFSAPM
;
A
#
# COMPACT_ATOMS: atom_id res chain seq x y z
N ILE A 1 4.84 -17.07 -15.35
CA ILE A 1 3.57 -17.12 -16.13
C ILE A 1 3.83 -16.84 -17.60
N GLU A 2 4.52 -15.75 -17.98
CA GLU A 2 4.77 -15.42 -19.39
C GLU A 2 5.52 -16.51 -20.17
N GLY A 3 6.51 -17.17 -19.58
CA GLY A 3 7.16 -18.33 -20.18
C GLY A 3 6.20 -19.48 -20.44
N LEU A 4 5.35 -19.76 -19.45
CA LEU A 4 4.34 -20.83 -19.56
C LEU A 4 3.24 -20.51 -20.61
N LYS A 5 2.87 -19.23 -20.76
CA LYS A 5 1.94 -18.80 -21.83
C LYS A 5 2.56 -19.04 -23.21
N LYS A 6 3.81 -18.66 -23.42
CA LYS A 6 4.53 -18.88 -24.69
C LYS A 6 4.67 -20.36 -25.03
N GLU A 7 4.75 -21.22 -24.03
CA GLU A 7 4.85 -22.68 -24.18
C GLU A 7 3.47 -23.37 -24.28
N GLY A 8 2.36 -22.62 -24.19
CA GLY A 8 1.01 -23.15 -24.23
C GLY A 8 0.61 -23.98 -23.01
N LYS A 9 1.35 -23.87 -21.90
CA LYS A 9 1.13 -24.65 -20.65
C LYS A 9 0.03 -24.03 -19.78
N ILE A 10 -1.18 -23.96 -20.29
CA ILE A 10 -2.35 -23.33 -19.62
C ILE A 10 -2.65 -24.02 -18.30
N GLU A 11 -2.64 -25.36 -18.25
CA GLU A 11 -2.92 -26.11 -17.01
C GLU A 11 -1.94 -25.76 -15.88
N LYS A 12 -0.66 -25.60 -16.20
CA LYS A 12 0.33 -25.20 -15.20
C LYS A 12 0.10 -23.76 -14.70
N ILE A 13 -0.39 -22.87 -15.56
CA ILE A 13 -0.78 -21.52 -15.14
C ILE A 13 -1.97 -21.59 -14.18
N LEU A 14 -2.97 -22.39 -14.50
CA LEU A 14 -4.15 -22.58 -13.64
C LEU A 14 -3.78 -23.22 -12.30
N GLU A 15 -2.84 -24.17 -12.28
CA GLU A 15 -2.31 -24.76 -11.07
C GLU A 15 -1.63 -23.71 -10.19
N LEU A 16 -0.74 -22.87 -10.74
CA LEU A 16 -0.11 -21.77 -10.00
C LEU A 16 -1.14 -20.79 -9.41
N PHE A 17 -2.21 -20.49 -10.16
CA PHE A 17 -3.31 -19.67 -9.63
C PHE A 17 -4.08 -20.36 -8.51
N ARG A 18 -4.23 -21.68 -8.55
CA ARG A 18 -4.87 -22.44 -7.46
C ARG A 18 -3.97 -22.47 -6.22
N GLU A 19 -2.68 -22.69 -6.40
CA GLU A 19 -1.69 -22.69 -5.32
C GLU A 19 -1.53 -21.32 -4.64
N SER A 20 -1.70 -20.22 -5.40
CA SER A 20 -1.63 -18.87 -4.85
C SER A 20 -2.87 -18.44 -4.07
N ARG A 21 -3.95 -19.23 -4.10
CA ARG A 21 -5.16 -18.94 -3.32
C ARG A 21 -5.01 -19.38 -1.89
N ILE A 22 -5.27 -18.46 -0.99
CA ILE A 22 -5.27 -18.72 0.45
C ILE A 22 -6.71 -18.65 0.94
N LYS A 23 -7.14 -19.72 1.59
CA LYS A 23 -8.47 -19.77 2.21
C LYS A 23 -8.36 -19.22 3.62
N ILE A 24 -8.91 -18.03 3.85
CA ILE A 24 -8.88 -17.38 5.17
C ILE A 24 -10.01 -17.90 6.05
N HIS A 25 -11.19 -18.19 5.48
CA HIS A 25 -12.38 -18.54 6.23
C HIS A 25 -13.25 -19.55 5.47
N ASP A 26 -13.93 -20.44 6.22
CA ASP A 26 -14.95 -21.33 5.68
C ASP A 26 -16.29 -20.59 5.57
N GLY A 27 -16.81 -20.57 4.36
CA GLY A 27 -18.06 -19.89 4.08
C GLY A 27 -17.90 -18.40 3.75
N ARG A 28 -19.00 -17.69 3.74
CA ARG A 28 -19.05 -16.26 3.41
C ARG A 28 -18.56 -15.41 4.58
N ALA A 29 -17.68 -14.46 4.32
CA ALA A 29 -17.23 -13.51 5.33
C ALA A 29 -18.41 -12.70 5.90
N LYS A 30 -18.45 -12.56 7.20
CA LYS A 30 -19.43 -11.71 7.90
C LYS A 30 -18.97 -10.25 7.78
N ILE A 31 -19.26 -9.64 6.63
CA ILE A 31 -19.07 -8.22 6.43
C ILE A 31 -20.28 -7.49 6.96
N PRO A 32 -20.12 -6.36 7.66
CA PRO A 32 -21.24 -5.55 8.11
C PRO A 32 -22.10 -5.16 6.91
N ASP A 33 -23.37 -5.58 6.90
CA ASP A 33 -24.33 -5.31 5.83
C ASP A 33 -25.31 -4.17 6.19
N VAL A 34 -24.94 -3.41 7.22
CA VAL A 34 -25.68 -2.27 7.74
C VAL A 34 -24.78 -1.05 7.92
N PRO A 35 -25.33 0.18 7.91
CA PRO A 35 -24.57 1.37 8.27
C PRO A 35 -23.97 1.29 9.69
N PRO A 36 -22.76 1.86 9.92
CA PRO A 36 -21.93 2.60 8.97
C PRO A 36 -21.02 1.73 8.11
N GLY A 37 -20.96 0.43 8.33
CA GLY A 37 -20.06 -0.47 7.60
C GLY A 37 -20.35 -0.55 6.11
N LEU A 38 -21.62 -0.43 5.73
CA LEU A 38 -22.11 -0.43 4.36
C LEU A 38 -23.09 0.73 4.15
N ALA A 39 -22.96 1.43 3.01
CA ALA A 39 -23.91 2.48 2.63
C ALA A 39 -25.32 1.92 2.46
N ILE A 40 -26.31 2.59 3.04
CA ILE A 40 -27.69 2.09 3.17
C ILE A 40 -28.33 1.70 1.84
N HIS A 41 -28.04 2.44 0.77
CA HIS A 41 -28.58 2.18 -0.57
C HIS A 41 -28.00 0.92 -1.25
N ASN A 42 -27.00 0.26 -0.65
CA ASN A 42 -26.36 -0.92 -1.17
C ASN A 42 -26.61 -2.19 -0.35
N THR A 43 -27.32 -2.07 0.77
CA THR A 43 -27.55 -3.20 1.68
C THR A 43 -28.35 -4.35 1.05
N TRP A 44 -29.12 -4.07 0.00
CA TRP A 44 -29.96 -5.05 -0.69
C TRP A 44 -29.21 -5.98 -1.64
N SER A 45 -28.06 -5.55 -2.17
CA SER A 45 -27.35 -6.25 -3.24
C SER A 45 -25.97 -6.82 -2.85
N VAL A 46 -25.33 -6.21 -1.85
CA VAL A 46 -23.94 -6.54 -1.49
C VAL A 46 -23.87 -7.73 -0.54
N ASN A 47 -22.89 -8.59 -0.77
CA ASN A 47 -22.62 -9.78 0.05
C ASN A 47 -23.83 -10.74 0.21
N LYS A 48 -24.70 -10.82 -0.76
CA LYS A 48 -25.85 -11.75 -0.76
C LYS A 48 -25.46 -13.12 -1.31
N PRO A 49 -26.14 -14.20 -0.89
CA PRO A 49 -25.95 -15.53 -1.49
C PRO A 49 -26.07 -15.49 -3.01
N GLY A 50 -25.17 -16.20 -3.70
CA GLY A 50 -25.09 -16.21 -5.16
C GLY A 50 -24.24 -15.07 -5.77
N THR A 51 -23.71 -14.15 -4.95
CA THR A 51 -22.79 -13.11 -5.41
C THR A 51 -21.34 -13.40 -4.96
N THR A 52 -20.36 -12.88 -5.68
CA THR A 52 -18.96 -12.87 -5.28
C THR A 52 -18.49 -11.42 -5.15
N LEU A 53 -17.88 -11.10 -4.02
CA LEU A 53 -17.27 -9.81 -3.78
C LEU A 53 -15.76 -9.91 -4.04
N PHE A 54 -15.27 -9.08 -4.96
CA PHE A 54 -13.84 -8.87 -5.17
C PHE A 54 -13.44 -7.56 -4.51
N MET A 55 -12.49 -7.62 -3.60
CA MET A 55 -11.98 -6.45 -2.88
C MET A 55 -10.46 -6.38 -3.07
N PRO A 56 -9.96 -5.44 -3.90
CA PRO A 56 -8.53 -5.23 -4.02
C PRO A 56 -7.99 -4.61 -2.74
N VAL A 57 -6.86 -5.14 -2.26
CA VAL A 57 -6.13 -4.60 -1.11
C VAL A 57 -4.74 -4.21 -1.57
N THR A 58 -4.33 -3.00 -1.28
CA THR A 58 -3.03 -2.44 -1.67
C THR A 58 -2.19 -2.13 -0.45
N ASP A 59 -0.90 -2.49 -0.50
CA ASP A 59 0.07 -2.11 0.53
C ASP A 59 0.55 -0.67 0.31
N LEU A 60 0.06 0.23 1.17
CA LEU A 60 0.48 1.63 1.14
C LEU A 60 1.90 1.84 1.66
N SER A 61 2.40 0.96 2.55
CA SER A 61 3.75 1.11 3.11
C SER A 61 4.83 0.91 2.05
N ALA A 62 4.72 -0.14 1.23
CA ALA A 62 5.62 -0.40 0.12
C ALA A 62 5.64 0.77 -0.88
N GLY A 63 4.48 1.30 -1.20
CA GLY A 63 4.35 2.40 -2.14
C GLY A 63 4.93 3.71 -1.62
N LEU A 64 4.72 4.06 -0.35
CA LEU A 64 5.32 5.27 0.23
C LEU A 64 6.86 5.15 0.30
N ILE A 65 7.40 4.02 0.72
CA ILE A 65 8.85 3.78 0.68
C ILE A 65 9.38 3.96 -0.76
N ASN A 66 8.68 3.40 -1.74
CA ASN A 66 9.06 3.51 -3.15
C ASN A 66 9.12 4.95 -3.63
N ILE A 67 8.13 5.76 -3.32
CA ILE A 67 8.08 7.17 -3.76
C ILE A 67 9.13 8.02 -3.01
N LEU A 68 9.41 7.73 -1.75
CA LEU A 68 10.50 8.38 -1.01
C LEU A 68 11.84 8.12 -1.67
N PHE A 69 12.13 6.90 -2.10
CA PHE A 69 13.33 6.61 -2.89
C PHE A 69 13.39 7.43 -4.18
N PHE A 70 12.27 7.57 -4.88
CA PHE A 70 12.21 8.40 -6.09
C PHE A 70 12.56 9.86 -5.79
N TYR A 71 12.02 10.43 -4.72
CA TYR A 71 12.27 11.82 -4.34
C TYR A 71 13.67 12.08 -3.78
N MET A 72 14.37 11.04 -3.30
CA MET A 72 15.73 11.18 -2.77
C MET A 72 16.81 11.04 -3.84
N ARG A 73 16.47 10.65 -5.07
CA ARG A 73 17.43 10.49 -6.17
C ARG A 73 18.18 11.79 -6.49
N GLU A 74 19.38 11.62 -7.02
CA GLU A 74 20.18 12.71 -7.57
C GLU A 74 19.35 13.57 -8.53
N GLY A 75 19.46 14.88 -8.40
CA GLY A 75 18.65 15.86 -9.14
C GLY A 75 17.37 16.28 -8.41
N HIS A 76 16.80 15.44 -7.55
CA HIS A 76 15.63 15.78 -6.73
C HIS A 76 16.04 16.22 -5.32
N ARG A 77 16.34 15.28 -4.42
CA ARG A 77 16.76 15.49 -3.03
C ARG A 77 15.88 16.49 -2.30
N PHE A 78 14.56 16.23 -2.34
CA PHE A 78 13.57 17.11 -1.73
C PHE A 78 13.65 17.10 -0.21
N ASN A 79 13.38 18.26 0.40
CA ASN A 79 13.24 18.39 1.84
C ASN A 79 11.80 18.07 2.25
N PHE A 80 11.60 16.95 2.94
CA PHE A 80 10.29 16.63 3.56
C PHE A 80 10.18 17.33 4.90
N VAL A 81 9.05 17.98 5.13
CA VAL A 81 8.74 18.72 6.36
C VAL A 81 7.43 18.27 6.96
N ASP A 82 7.38 18.29 8.27
CA ASP A 82 6.19 17.93 9.02
C ASP A 82 5.39 19.19 9.34
N GLU A 83 4.30 19.37 8.62
CA GLU A 83 3.42 20.54 8.74
C GLU A 83 2.67 20.59 10.07
N LEU A 84 2.41 19.45 10.71
CA LEU A 84 1.78 19.41 12.03
C LEU A 84 2.77 19.75 13.15
N ASN A 85 4.06 19.61 12.88
CA ASN A 85 5.15 19.95 13.79
C ASN A 85 5.96 21.16 13.32
N LYS A 86 5.25 22.28 13.04
CA LYS A 86 5.85 23.58 12.71
C LYS A 86 6.79 23.58 11.49
N MET A 87 6.46 22.75 10.50
CA MET A 87 7.27 22.63 9.27
C MET A 87 8.72 22.18 9.53
N GLN A 88 8.97 21.45 10.60
CA GLN A 88 10.31 20.93 10.86
C GLN A 88 10.68 19.84 9.86
N PRO A 89 11.98 19.67 9.56
CA PRO A 89 12.43 18.57 8.70
C PRO A 89 12.05 17.20 9.27
N ALA A 90 11.47 16.36 8.46
CA ALA A 90 10.99 15.02 8.83
C ALA A 90 12.17 14.04 8.94
N GLY A 91 12.93 14.10 10.04
CA GLY A 91 14.10 13.25 10.30
C GLY A 91 15.34 13.62 9.45
N THR A 92 15.29 14.69 8.66
CA THR A 92 16.30 14.98 7.63
C THR A 92 17.25 16.14 7.97
N GLN A 93 17.18 16.72 9.17
CA GLN A 93 17.96 17.92 9.53
C GLN A 93 19.47 17.76 9.27
N LYS A 94 20.09 16.65 9.67
CA LYS A 94 21.51 16.37 9.43
C LYS A 94 21.91 16.37 7.93
N TRP A 95 20.98 15.99 7.06
CA TRP A 95 21.20 15.94 5.61
C TRP A 95 21.05 17.32 4.94
N ILE A 96 20.30 18.21 5.59
CA ILE A 96 20.23 19.62 5.21
C ILE A 96 21.51 20.33 5.64
N ASP A 97 21.95 20.09 6.87
CA ASP A 97 23.15 20.74 7.45
C ASP A 97 24.43 20.38 6.69
N ASN A 98 24.53 19.16 6.18
CA ASN A 98 25.68 18.73 5.37
C ASN A 98 25.51 19.03 3.86
N GLY A 99 24.42 19.67 3.45
CA GLY A 99 24.17 20.08 2.08
C GLY A 99 23.72 18.98 1.11
N TYR A 100 23.43 17.77 1.60
CA TYR A 100 22.93 16.68 0.76
C TYR A 100 21.48 16.93 0.30
N ILE A 101 20.64 17.43 1.19
CA ILE A 101 19.24 17.85 0.90
C ILE A 101 19.19 19.35 0.76
N LYS A 102 18.54 19.85 -0.28
CA LYS A 102 18.30 21.29 -0.48
C LYS A 102 17.19 21.76 0.45
N LYS A 103 17.47 22.81 1.24
CA LYS A 103 16.45 23.40 2.12
C LYS A 103 15.29 24.07 1.37
N ALA A 104 15.52 24.46 0.14
CA ALA A 104 14.51 25.12 -0.70
C ALA A 104 13.39 24.13 -1.12
N ASN A 105 12.18 24.65 -1.34
CA ASN A 105 11.01 23.92 -1.82
C ASN A 105 10.67 22.70 -0.95
N PRO A 106 10.31 22.91 0.32
CA PRO A 106 9.91 21.82 1.19
C PRO A 106 8.62 21.17 0.70
N ILE A 107 8.54 19.84 0.83
CA ILE A 107 7.33 19.07 0.57
C ILE A 107 6.73 18.67 1.92
N PRO A 108 5.51 19.12 2.25
CA PRO A 108 4.80 18.66 3.43
C PRO A 108 4.52 17.16 3.38
N LEU A 109 4.63 16.47 4.52
CA LEU A 109 4.40 15.03 4.60
C LEU A 109 2.99 14.61 4.15
N ILE A 110 1.96 15.36 4.58
CA ILE A 110 0.57 15.09 4.18
C ILE A 110 0.43 15.22 2.66
N GLU A 111 1.00 16.27 2.07
CA GLU A 111 0.97 16.47 0.61
C GLU A 111 1.68 15.29 -0.12
N ALA A 112 2.83 14.85 0.39
CA ALA A 112 3.56 13.73 -0.17
C ALA A 112 2.74 12.44 -0.14
N GLU A 113 2.09 12.15 1.00
CA GLU A 113 1.24 10.97 1.14
C GLU A 113 -0.03 11.06 0.28
N LEU A 114 -0.66 12.21 0.16
CA LEU A 114 -1.81 12.42 -0.71
C LEU A 114 -1.46 12.24 -2.19
N ARG A 115 -0.33 12.79 -2.63
CA ARG A 115 0.15 12.60 -4.01
C ARG A 115 0.40 11.13 -4.32
N PHE A 116 0.99 10.43 -3.39
CA PHE A 116 1.24 9.00 -3.47
C PHE A 116 -0.08 8.21 -3.49
N ALA A 117 -1.00 8.48 -2.55
CA ALA A 117 -2.29 7.80 -2.45
C ALA A 117 -3.13 7.96 -3.74
N ASN A 118 -3.08 9.13 -4.40
CA ASN A 118 -3.76 9.36 -5.67
C ASN A 118 -3.35 8.38 -6.78
N GLY A 119 -2.09 7.93 -6.78
CA GLY A 119 -1.64 6.88 -7.70
C GLY A 119 -2.39 5.57 -7.50
N TYR A 120 -2.51 5.11 -6.25
CA TYR A 120 -3.22 3.87 -5.92
C TYR A 120 -4.73 3.99 -6.08
N ILE A 121 -5.30 5.16 -5.77
CA ILE A 121 -6.71 5.45 -6.05
C ILE A 121 -7.02 5.31 -7.56
N ALA A 122 -6.07 5.63 -8.42
CA ALA A 122 -6.22 5.44 -9.87
C ALA A 122 -6.04 3.99 -10.31
N GLU A 123 -5.09 3.25 -9.71
CA GLU A 123 -4.75 1.87 -10.10
C GLU A 123 -5.83 0.85 -9.71
N GLN A 124 -6.42 0.96 -8.53
CA GLN A 124 -7.45 0.02 -8.07
C GLN A 124 -8.69 0.00 -8.96
N PRO A 125 -9.29 1.14 -9.36
CA PRO A 125 -10.40 1.14 -10.32
C PRO A 125 -10.03 0.55 -11.67
N LEU A 126 -8.82 0.74 -12.17
CA LEU A 126 -8.37 0.12 -13.43
C LEU A 126 -8.34 -1.42 -13.33
N PHE A 127 -7.89 -1.95 -12.19
CA PHE A 127 -7.99 -3.38 -11.92
C PHE A 127 -9.45 -3.84 -11.87
N CYS A 128 -10.31 -3.16 -11.13
CA CYS A 128 -11.74 -3.46 -11.03
C CYS A 128 -12.43 -3.39 -12.39
N GLN A 129 -12.08 -2.41 -13.22
CA GLN A 129 -12.62 -2.30 -14.59
C GLN A 129 -12.27 -3.52 -15.43
N ASN A 130 -11.04 -4.03 -15.36
CA ASN A 130 -10.65 -5.25 -16.06
C ASN A 130 -11.43 -6.47 -15.55
N VAL A 131 -11.71 -6.57 -14.26
CA VAL A 131 -12.55 -7.63 -13.68
C VAL A 131 -13.98 -7.53 -14.25
N VAL A 132 -14.58 -6.34 -14.31
CA VAL A 132 -15.93 -6.13 -14.86
C VAL A 132 -15.98 -6.50 -16.35
N LEU A 133 -15.01 -6.08 -17.14
CA LEU A 133 -14.94 -6.46 -18.56
C LEU A 133 -14.82 -7.97 -18.74
N THR A 134 -14.03 -8.64 -17.92
CA THR A 134 -13.90 -10.10 -17.96
C THR A 134 -15.21 -10.78 -17.60
N GLN A 135 -15.94 -10.29 -16.61
CA GLN A 135 -17.27 -10.79 -16.24
C GLN A 135 -18.25 -10.70 -17.43
N GLN A 136 -18.27 -9.56 -18.13
CA GLN A 136 -19.12 -9.38 -19.30
C GLN A 136 -18.80 -10.39 -20.41
N ILE A 137 -17.51 -10.63 -20.70
CA ILE A 137 -17.07 -11.62 -21.68
C ILE A 137 -17.54 -13.04 -21.30
N LEU A 138 -17.58 -13.34 -20.00
CA LEU A 138 -18.04 -14.63 -19.46
C LEU A 138 -19.58 -14.73 -19.34
N GLY A 139 -20.33 -13.70 -19.73
CA GLY A 139 -21.78 -13.66 -19.58
C GLY A 139 -22.25 -13.46 -18.14
N LEU A 140 -21.38 -12.97 -17.26
CA LEU A 140 -21.69 -12.70 -15.86
C LEU A 140 -22.04 -11.22 -15.66
N GLY A 141 -22.97 -10.93 -14.76
CA GLY A 141 -23.23 -9.57 -14.28
C GLY A 141 -22.19 -9.15 -13.23
N GLY A 142 -21.85 -7.86 -13.24
CA GLY A 142 -20.95 -7.30 -12.25
C GLY A 142 -20.88 -5.78 -12.33
N TRP A 143 -20.49 -5.15 -11.25
CA TRP A 143 -20.35 -3.70 -11.15
C TRP A 143 -19.25 -3.31 -10.17
N MET A 144 -18.68 -2.14 -10.35
CA MET A 144 -17.80 -1.53 -9.36
C MET A 144 -18.64 -0.88 -8.26
N PHE A 145 -18.14 -0.98 -7.05
CA PHE A 145 -18.89 -0.61 -5.87
C PHE A 145 -17.99 0.06 -4.83
N SER A 146 -18.34 1.22 -4.34
CA SER A 146 -17.55 2.04 -3.41
C SER A 146 -18.26 2.30 -2.07
N GLY A 147 -19.27 1.53 -1.74
CA GLY A 147 -20.11 1.76 -0.54
C GLY A 147 -19.61 1.08 0.73
N PHE A 148 -18.39 0.55 0.76
CA PHE A 148 -17.78 0.00 1.97
C PHE A 148 -17.01 1.05 2.76
N GLN A 149 -17.04 0.89 4.09
CA GLN A 149 -16.08 1.52 4.98
C GLN A 149 -14.90 0.54 5.16
N SER A 150 -13.79 0.79 4.47
CA SER A 150 -12.62 -0.12 4.46
C SER A 150 -12.08 -0.42 5.86
N ARG A 151 -12.05 0.57 6.77
CA ARG A 151 -11.62 0.36 8.16
C ARG A 151 -12.47 -0.69 8.90
N HIS A 152 -13.80 -0.70 8.70
CA HIS A 152 -14.68 -1.70 9.32
C HIS A 152 -14.42 -3.09 8.75
N ILE A 153 -14.27 -3.19 7.42
CA ILE A 153 -14.02 -4.47 6.76
C ILE A 153 -12.66 -5.06 7.14
N LEU A 154 -11.64 -4.21 7.27
CA LEU A 154 -10.30 -4.63 7.68
C LEU A 154 -10.17 -4.88 9.20
N GLY A 155 -11.20 -4.59 9.99
CA GLY A 155 -11.21 -4.82 11.44
C GLY A 155 -10.53 -3.73 12.25
N ALA A 156 -10.36 -2.53 11.69
CA ALA A 156 -9.85 -1.36 12.42
C ALA A 156 -10.91 -0.65 13.27
N ASP A 157 -12.08 -1.21 13.38
CA ASP A 157 -13.18 -0.72 14.21
C ASP A 157 -13.69 -1.86 15.11
N ASP A 158 -13.68 -1.66 16.43
CA ASP A 158 -14.05 -2.70 17.40
C ASP A 158 -15.53 -3.11 17.34
N SER A 159 -16.38 -2.34 16.67
CA SER A 159 -17.80 -2.68 16.48
C SER A 159 -18.03 -3.80 15.46
N PHE A 160 -17.01 -4.20 14.70
CA PHE A 160 -17.12 -5.23 13.67
C PHE A 160 -15.99 -6.24 13.71
N ASN A 161 -16.34 -7.52 13.56
CA ASN A 161 -15.38 -8.57 13.26
C ASN A 161 -14.95 -8.43 11.79
N GLY A 162 -13.89 -7.69 11.51
CA GLY A 162 -13.35 -7.54 10.16
C GLY A 162 -12.83 -8.86 9.57
N LEU A 163 -12.08 -8.76 8.47
CA LEU A 163 -11.51 -9.92 7.77
C LEU A 163 -10.30 -10.56 8.51
N GLY A 164 -10.02 -10.16 9.75
CA GLY A 164 -8.92 -10.70 10.55
C GLY A 164 -7.56 -10.07 10.27
N PHE A 165 -7.55 -8.87 9.72
CA PHE A 165 -6.30 -8.12 9.57
C PHE A 165 -5.74 -7.74 10.94
N THR A 166 -4.41 -7.82 11.05
CA THR A 166 -3.68 -7.29 12.20
C THR A 166 -3.74 -5.78 12.18
N CYS A 167 -4.16 -5.19 13.28
CA CYS A 167 -4.24 -3.74 13.48
C CYS A 167 -3.27 -3.30 14.56
N ILE A 168 -2.65 -2.15 14.37
CA ILE A 168 -1.83 -1.46 15.37
C ILE A 168 -2.55 -0.22 15.89
N ASP A 169 -2.26 0.18 17.14
CA ASP A 169 -2.74 1.43 17.68
C ASP A 169 -1.96 2.60 17.07
N ALA A 170 -2.67 3.54 16.48
CA ALA A 170 -2.10 4.78 15.96
C ALA A 170 -2.24 5.89 17.01
N LYS A 171 -1.27 6.81 17.06
CA LYS A 171 -1.37 7.99 17.90
C LYS A 171 -2.45 8.92 17.34
N ASP A 172 -3.27 9.46 18.23
CA ASP A 172 -4.23 10.51 17.86
C ASP A 172 -3.48 11.82 17.64
N HIS A 173 -3.64 12.41 16.49
CA HIS A 173 -2.97 13.67 16.13
C HIS A 173 -3.92 14.86 16.06
N GLY A 174 -5.17 14.69 16.48
CA GLY A 174 -6.17 15.76 16.41
C GLY A 174 -6.41 16.28 14.98
N ALA A 175 -6.03 15.52 13.97
CA ALA A 175 -6.33 15.88 12.60
C ALA A 175 -7.83 15.79 12.39
N ASP A 176 -8.47 16.91 12.06
CA ASP A 176 -9.92 17.09 11.85
C ASP A 176 -10.49 16.30 10.66
N TRP A 177 -9.90 15.18 10.31
CA TRP A 177 -10.34 14.30 9.21
C TRP A 177 -11.43 13.31 9.66
N GLY A 178 -12.28 13.76 10.58
CA GLY A 178 -13.59 13.16 10.84
C GLY A 178 -13.61 11.86 11.66
N ALA A 179 -12.50 11.28 12.01
CA ALA A 179 -12.37 10.28 13.08
C ALA A 179 -10.89 10.07 13.37
N ALA A 180 -10.48 10.25 14.61
CA ALA A 180 -9.20 9.76 15.10
C ALA A 180 -9.06 8.30 14.69
N VAL A 181 -8.11 7.99 13.80
CA VAL A 181 -7.83 6.61 13.40
C VAL A 181 -7.01 6.01 14.53
N SER A 182 -7.69 5.51 15.55
CA SER A 182 -7.06 4.85 16.70
C SER A 182 -6.38 3.54 16.33
N LYS A 183 -6.80 2.92 15.22
CA LYS A 183 -6.23 1.65 14.72
C LYS A 183 -5.96 1.73 13.23
N ALA A 184 -4.81 1.18 12.83
CA ALA A 184 -4.40 1.07 11.42
C ALA A 184 -4.18 -0.41 11.06
N PRO A 185 -4.88 -0.97 10.06
CA PRO A 185 -4.62 -2.31 9.57
C PRO A 185 -3.26 -2.34 8.86
N VAL A 186 -2.42 -3.30 9.22
CA VAL A 186 -1.04 -3.43 8.72
C VAL A 186 -0.79 -4.72 7.95
N GLY A 187 -1.71 -5.68 8.00
CA GLY A 187 -1.56 -6.92 7.25
C GLY A 187 -2.44 -8.05 7.74
N LEU A 188 -2.24 -9.20 7.16
CA LEU A 188 -2.87 -10.46 7.54
C LEU A 188 -1.77 -11.49 7.78
N ASP A 189 -1.56 -11.87 9.04
CA ASP A 189 -0.44 -12.68 9.49
C ASP A 189 -0.26 -13.96 8.65
N GLY A 190 0.98 -14.17 8.19
CA GLY A 190 1.33 -15.31 7.34
C GLY A 190 0.88 -15.21 5.88
N HIS A 191 0.14 -14.18 5.49
CA HIS A 191 -0.44 -14.04 4.15
C HIS A 191 -0.11 -12.72 3.45
N PHE A 192 -0.22 -11.64 4.18
CA PHE A 192 0.01 -10.29 3.66
C PHE A 192 0.63 -9.45 4.77
N GLN A 193 1.85 -8.99 4.57
CA GLN A 193 2.62 -8.25 5.56
C GLN A 193 3.13 -6.96 4.93
N SER A 194 2.76 -5.83 5.50
CA SER A 194 3.23 -4.53 5.03
C SER A 194 4.66 -4.24 5.54
N PHE A 195 5.35 -3.34 4.86
CA PHE A 195 6.71 -2.92 5.20
C PHE A 195 6.71 -1.91 6.35
N CYS A 196 6.25 -2.36 7.53
CA CYS A 196 6.26 -1.55 8.75
C CYS A 196 6.17 -2.47 9.99
N PRO A 197 6.39 -1.96 11.22
CA PRO A 197 6.06 -2.70 12.43
C PRO A 197 4.56 -3.09 12.46
N PRO A 198 4.20 -4.25 13.04
CA PRO A 198 5.03 -5.17 13.82
C PRO A 198 5.81 -6.22 13.01
N TYR A 199 5.68 -6.26 11.68
CA TYR A 199 6.36 -7.25 10.83
C TYR A 199 7.88 -7.02 10.76
N TYR A 200 8.32 -5.81 11.04
CA TYR A 200 9.72 -5.42 11.20
C TYR A 200 9.89 -4.74 12.56
N LYS A 201 11.07 -4.80 13.14
CA LYS A 201 11.32 -4.16 14.46
C LYS A 201 11.18 -2.64 14.44
N ASN A 202 11.55 -2.04 13.31
CA ASN A 202 11.50 -0.62 13.06
C ASN A 202 11.44 -0.35 11.56
N MET A 203 11.25 0.90 11.17
CA MET A 203 11.18 1.26 9.76
C MET A 203 12.50 1.12 9.02
N SER A 204 13.65 1.16 9.71
CA SER A 204 14.95 0.91 9.06
C SER A 204 15.05 -0.50 8.51
N GLU A 205 14.63 -1.52 9.27
CA GLU A 205 14.58 -2.90 8.80
C GLU A 205 13.57 -3.07 7.65
N ALA A 206 12.42 -2.42 7.74
CA ALA A 206 11.40 -2.45 6.67
C ALA A 206 11.92 -1.85 5.35
N VAL A 207 12.62 -0.71 5.44
CA VAL A 207 13.26 -0.07 4.27
C VAL A 207 14.37 -0.95 3.69
N ASP A 208 15.18 -1.62 4.52
CA ASP A 208 16.19 -2.57 4.03
C ASP A 208 15.55 -3.74 3.28
N ALA A 209 14.51 -4.33 3.86
CA ALA A 209 13.77 -5.41 3.24
C ALA A 209 13.13 -4.99 1.90
N PHE A 210 12.53 -3.80 1.85
CA PHE A 210 12.00 -3.24 0.62
C PHE A 210 13.10 -3.02 -0.44
N ASN A 211 14.24 -2.44 -0.01
CA ASN A 211 15.38 -2.21 -0.91
C ASN A 211 15.91 -3.52 -1.50
N GLU A 212 16.04 -4.56 -0.67
CA GLU A 212 16.46 -5.89 -1.13
C GLU A 212 15.43 -6.52 -2.06
N MET A 213 14.14 -6.46 -1.71
CA MET A 213 13.06 -6.95 -2.57
C MET A 213 13.09 -6.28 -3.94
N LYS A 214 13.26 -4.96 -3.97
CA LYS A 214 13.18 -4.20 -5.22
C LYS A 214 14.45 -4.26 -6.06
N TRP A 215 15.65 -4.21 -5.47
CA TRP A 215 16.92 -4.10 -6.19
C TRP A 215 17.89 -5.25 -5.93
N GLY A 216 17.63 -6.14 -4.95
CA GLY A 216 18.50 -7.26 -4.61
C GLY A 216 18.49 -8.38 -5.65
N ASN A 217 17.31 -8.75 -6.11
CA ASN A 217 17.08 -9.92 -6.96
C ASN A 217 16.50 -9.58 -8.34
N TRP A 218 16.88 -8.45 -8.92
CA TRP A 218 16.42 -8.07 -10.25
C TRP A 218 17.09 -8.91 -11.33
N ASP A 219 16.41 -9.98 -11.74
CA ASP A 219 16.80 -10.77 -12.90
C ASP A 219 16.02 -10.28 -14.13
N SER A 220 16.75 -9.70 -15.08
CA SER A 220 16.21 -9.19 -16.34
C SER A 220 15.41 -10.23 -17.13
N LYS A 221 15.71 -11.53 -16.92
CA LYS A 221 15.04 -12.65 -17.58
C LYS A 221 13.53 -12.73 -17.27
N TYR A 222 13.12 -12.29 -16.09
CA TYR A 222 11.73 -12.38 -15.62
C TYR A 222 10.96 -11.06 -15.72
N MET A 223 11.58 -10.01 -16.21
CA MET A 223 10.93 -8.72 -16.37
C MET A 223 9.98 -8.71 -17.56
N PRO A 224 8.75 -8.19 -17.43
CA PRO A 224 7.75 -8.14 -18.51
C PRO A 224 7.96 -6.98 -19.48
N TYR A 225 9.18 -6.47 -19.59
CA TYR A 225 9.53 -5.35 -20.47
C TYR A 225 10.17 -5.82 -21.77
N LYS A 226 10.00 -5.04 -22.84
CA LYS A 226 10.66 -5.30 -24.13
C LYS A 226 12.17 -5.11 -24.05
N ASP A 227 12.61 -4.14 -23.24
CA ASP A 227 14.03 -3.88 -22.95
C ASP A 227 14.27 -3.87 -21.44
N PRO A 228 14.42 -5.05 -20.80
CA PRO A 228 14.71 -5.13 -19.37
C PRO A 228 16.02 -4.45 -18.97
N SER A 229 17.04 -4.53 -19.83
CA SER A 229 18.35 -3.94 -19.56
C SER A 229 18.27 -2.41 -19.54
N GLY A 230 17.53 -1.81 -20.47
CA GLY A 230 17.27 -0.37 -20.48
C GLY A 230 16.51 0.09 -19.23
N VAL A 231 15.51 -0.67 -18.79
CA VAL A 231 14.77 -0.37 -17.54
C VAL A 231 15.69 -0.42 -16.33
N LEU A 232 16.53 -1.46 -16.19
CA LEU A 232 17.50 -1.57 -15.09
C LEU A 232 18.50 -0.41 -15.08
N LYS A 233 18.97 0.00 -16.25
CA LYS A 233 19.88 1.14 -16.40
C LYS A 233 19.20 2.46 -16.04
N ALA A 234 17.92 2.63 -16.39
CA ALA A 234 17.13 3.82 -16.07
C ALA A 234 16.70 3.90 -14.61
N THR A 235 16.73 2.78 -13.89
CA THR A 235 16.37 2.66 -12.47
C THR A 235 17.54 2.14 -11.63
N PRO A 236 18.64 2.91 -11.47
CA PRO A 236 19.81 2.47 -10.73
C PRO A 236 19.45 2.18 -9.27
N LYS A 237 20.24 1.30 -8.64
CA LYS A 237 20.14 1.06 -7.21
C LYS A 237 20.36 2.38 -6.43
N PRO A 238 19.66 2.61 -5.33
CA PRO A 238 19.89 3.78 -4.50
C PRO A 238 21.28 3.73 -3.86
N SER A 239 21.88 4.90 -3.63
CA SER A 239 23.12 5.03 -2.86
C SER A 239 22.89 4.70 -1.39
N LYS A 240 23.96 4.51 -0.64
CA LYS A 240 23.88 4.28 0.82
C LYS A 240 23.25 5.48 1.54
N GLU A 241 23.57 6.69 1.10
CA GLU A 241 23.04 7.93 1.62
C GLU A 241 21.53 8.01 1.34
N GLU A 242 21.08 7.71 0.12
CA GLU A 242 19.66 7.70 -0.25
C GLU A 242 18.88 6.69 0.61
N VAL A 243 19.42 5.47 0.80
CA VAL A 243 18.80 4.47 1.68
C VAL A 243 18.70 5.00 3.11
N GLN A 244 19.77 5.62 3.63
CA GLN A 244 19.76 6.12 4.99
C GLN A 244 18.80 7.29 5.19
N ILE A 245 18.66 8.19 4.20
CA ILE A 245 17.69 9.28 4.25
C ILE A 245 16.27 8.74 4.29
N VAL A 246 15.96 7.76 3.43
CA VAL A 246 14.62 7.12 3.42
C VAL A 246 14.33 6.46 4.77
N LYS A 247 15.31 5.78 5.38
CA LYS A 247 15.17 5.23 6.74
C LYS A 247 14.87 6.32 7.77
N ASP A 248 15.61 7.43 7.73
CA ASP A 248 15.43 8.53 8.67
C ASP A 248 14.01 9.15 8.57
N ILE A 249 13.49 9.33 7.34
CA ILE A 249 12.13 9.84 7.10
C ILE A 249 11.10 8.82 7.59
N CYS A 250 11.24 7.56 7.23
CA CYS A 250 10.29 6.51 7.61
C CYS A 250 10.24 6.30 9.13
N ASN A 251 11.41 6.28 9.80
CA ASN A 251 11.46 6.20 11.28
C ASN A 251 10.80 7.44 11.89
N TYR A 252 11.10 8.65 11.40
CA TYR A 252 10.47 9.88 11.89
C TYR A 252 8.94 9.79 11.82
N ILE A 253 8.38 9.35 10.68
CA ILE A 253 6.93 9.21 10.50
C ILE A 253 6.38 8.22 11.52
N PHE A 254 6.96 7.02 11.61
CA PHE A 254 6.44 5.98 12.50
C PHE A 254 6.57 6.37 13.98
N ASP A 255 7.72 6.90 14.40
CA ASP A 255 7.97 7.30 15.78
C ASP A 255 7.06 8.45 16.22
N THR A 256 6.77 9.37 15.30
CA THR A 256 5.90 10.51 15.56
C THR A 256 4.44 10.10 15.59
N TYR A 257 3.99 9.33 14.57
CA TYR A 257 2.58 9.07 14.31
C TYR A 257 2.09 7.68 14.73
N GLY A 258 2.99 6.78 15.11
CA GLY A 258 2.65 5.42 15.58
C GLY A 258 2.16 4.49 14.46
N LYS A 259 2.17 4.94 13.21
CA LYS A 259 1.80 4.17 12.02
C LYS A 259 2.58 4.61 10.79
N PHE A 260 2.58 3.77 9.74
CA PHE A 260 3.21 4.11 8.46
C PHE A 260 2.36 3.55 7.30
N PRO A 261 1.90 4.39 6.33
CA PRO A 261 2.02 5.85 6.28
C PRO A 261 1.42 6.60 7.48
N GLY A 262 1.87 7.84 7.71
CA GLY A 262 1.49 8.61 8.89
C GLY A 262 0.06 9.14 8.84
N PHE A 263 -0.39 9.58 7.67
CA PHE A 263 -1.64 10.33 7.49
C PHE A 263 -2.68 9.56 6.67
N SER A 264 -2.26 8.66 5.78
CA SER A 264 -3.19 7.88 4.98
C SER A 264 -4.02 6.96 5.88
N ALA A 265 -5.34 7.07 5.78
CA ALA A 265 -6.26 6.12 6.35
C ALA A 265 -6.48 4.95 5.39
N PRO A 266 -6.89 3.75 5.88
CA PRO A 266 -7.40 2.71 5.00
C PRO A 266 -8.63 3.27 4.25
N MET A 267 -8.50 3.32 2.93
CA MET A 267 -9.53 3.83 2.03
C MET A 267 -10.22 2.70 1.29
#